data_59eecb9298168bd13a1625c09c1a8854
#
_entry.id   59eecb9298168bd13a1625c09c1a8854
#
_cell.length_a   1.000
_cell.length_b   1.000
_cell.length_c   1.000
_cell.angle_alpha   90.00
_cell.angle_beta   90.00
_cell.angle_gamma   90.00
#
_symmetry.space_group_name_H-M   'P 1'
#
loop_
_entity.id
_entity.type
_entity.pdbx_description
1 polymer ?
#
loop_
_entity_poly.entity_id
_entity_poly.type
_entity_poly.pdbx_seq_one_letter_code
_entity_poly.pdbx_strand_id
1 'polypeptide(L)'
;MSAGDVATPPAGMSMNQGDPKLPPSNLQAPARLAASPRHAEWVKIAWEPGSKDSLMAFVVYPATSNAKTPVVIVVHEIFGLSTWVRGVADQVAADGFIAVAPDLLSRVRGGPSTVELSGDSARKLIQGVDAAERNRGITAAARYIMAQPSAAPRYAVIGYCWGGSTTWQYTINGGLPGFSGGVAYYGLPYMNGAVPNRDSLARITKPIMLLSGAADARIGAAMPGVDSAMKSLGKSYLGINYPGAIHGFLRAQDDSTAHNPEQQQANLVATKDAWPRTVAFLKTNLGVK
;
A
#
# COMPACT_ATOMS: atom_id res chain seq x y z
N MET A 1 17.43 -13.84 16.49
CA MET A 1 16.36 -14.85 16.34
C MET A 1 16.27 -15.20 14.87
N SER A 2 16.36 -16.49 14.54
CA SER A 2 16.43 -17.06 13.20
C SER A 2 15.27 -16.58 12.31
N ALA A 3 15.57 -16.31 11.04
CA ALA A 3 14.57 -16.05 10.00
C ALA A 3 13.57 -17.20 9.98
N GLY A 4 12.30 -16.89 10.32
CA GLY A 4 11.22 -17.86 10.35
C GLY A 4 11.00 -18.44 8.95
N ASP A 5 10.88 -19.76 8.91
CA ASP A 5 10.73 -20.61 7.72
C ASP A 5 9.74 -20.07 6.70
N VAL A 6 10.26 -19.58 5.61
CA VAL A 6 9.52 -19.53 4.34
C VAL A 6 9.50 -20.96 3.84
N ALA A 7 8.33 -21.61 3.84
CA ALA A 7 8.17 -22.95 3.32
C ALA A 7 8.74 -23.02 1.91
N THR A 8 9.79 -23.81 1.72
CA THR A 8 10.40 -24.05 0.40
C THR A 8 9.40 -24.82 -0.45
N PRO A 9 9.02 -24.33 -1.63
CA PRO A 9 8.11 -25.06 -2.50
C PRO A 9 8.77 -26.37 -2.97
N PRO A 10 7.97 -27.41 -3.24
CA PRO A 10 8.48 -28.67 -3.74
C PRO A 10 9.25 -28.48 -5.06
N ALA A 11 10.43 -29.09 -5.15
CA ALA A 11 11.29 -29.04 -6.31
C ALA A 11 10.53 -29.56 -7.54
N GLY A 12 10.39 -28.73 -8.59
CA GLY A 12 9.83 -29.12 -9.88
C GLY A 12 8.71 -28.23 -10.45
N MET A 13 8.11 -27.31 -9.72
CA MET A 13 7.17 -26.35 -10.28
C MET A 13 7.90 -25.06 -10.65
N SER A 14 7.97 -24.74 -11.95
CA SER A 14 8.31 -23.39 -12.42
C SER A 14 7.17 -22.47 -11.94
N MET A 15 7.40 -21.77 -10.84
CA MET A 15 6.41 -20.84 -10.28
C MET A 15 6.37 -19.61 -11.18
N ASN A 16 5.20 -19.28 -11.72
CA ASN A 16 4.99 -18.07 -12.49
C ASN A 16 5.29 -16.84 -11.59
N GLN A 17 6.38 -16.14 -11.88
CA GLN A 17 6.80 -14.94 -11.15
C GLN A 17 6.20 -13.66 -11.74
N GLY A 18 5.48 -13.77 -12.87
CA GLY A 18 4.90 -12.63 -13.57
C GLY A 18 5.92 -11.67 -14.18
N ASP A 19 5.47 -10.48 -14.54
CA ASP A 19 6.32 -9.42 -15.07
C ASP A 19 7.15 -8.79 -13.92
N PRO A 20 8.49 -8.80 -13.99
CA PRO A 20 9.35 -8.25 -12.94
C PRO A 20 9.25 -6.72 -12.79
N LYS A 21 8.62 -6.03 -13.74
CA LYS A 21 8.38 -4.57 -13.69
C LYS A 21 7.06 -4.21 -13.00
N LEU A 22 6.25 -5.20 -12.66
CA LEU A 22 4.97 -5.03 -12.00
C LEU A 22 5.01 -5.65 -10.59
N PRO A 23 4.18 -5.18 -9.65
CA PRO A 23 4.00 -5.90 -8.40
C PRO A 23 3.48 -7.31 -8.67
N PRO A 24 3.82 -8.29 -7.83
CA PRO A 24 3.27 -9.63 -7.99
C PRO A 24 1.76 -9.64 -7.76
N SER A 25 1.07 -10.57 -8.39
CA SER A 25 -0.26 -10.98 -7.93
C SER A 25 -0.17 -11.72 -6.59
N ASN A 26 -1.34 -12.04 -6.02
CA ASN A 26 -1.39 -12.89 -4.81
C ASN A 26 -0.76 -14.26 -5.04
N LEU A 27 -0.95 -14.83 -6.22
CA LEU A 27 -0.40 -16.15 -6.59
C LEU A 27 1.12 -16.11 -6.81
N GLN A 28 1.63 -15.00 -7.31
CA GLN A 28 3.06 -14.81 -7.63
C GLN A 28 3.89 -14.37 -6.42
N ALA A 29 3.28 -13.73 -5.43
CA ALA A 29 4.00 -13.08 -4.33
C ALA A 29 4.93 -14.01 -3.54
N PRO A 30 4.58 -15.26 -3.20
CA PRO A 30 5.49 -16.16 -2.49
C PRO A 30 6.79 -16.42 -3.28
N ALA A 31 6.67 -16.73 -4.58
CA ALA A 31 7.80 -16.99 -5.45
C ALA A 31 8.69 -15.76 -5.66
N ARG A 32 8.06 -14.60 -5.85
CA ARG A 32 8.76 -13.33 -6.04
C ARG A 32 9.57 -12.95 -4.79
N LEU A 33 8.99 -13.10 -3.61
CA LEU A 33 9.69 -12.83 -2.36
C LEU A 33 10.85 -13.80 -2.12
N ALA A 34 10.65 -15.09 -2.38
CA ALA A 34 11.70 -16.10 -2.20
C ALA A 34 12.90 -15.89 -3.15
N ALA A 35 12.65 -15.35 -4.36
CA ALA A 35 13.66 -15.06 -5.36
C ALA A 35 14.23 -13.63 -5.28
N SER A 36 13.75 -12.80 -4.37
CA SER A 36 14.19 -11.41 -4.28
C SER A 36 15.66 -11.30 -3.87
N PRO A 37 16.49 -10.53 -4.62
CA PRO A 37 17.87 -10.27 -4.24
C PRO A 37 18.02 -9.12 -3.24
N ARG A 38 16.92 -8.50 -2.81
CA ARG A 38 16.90 -7.30 -1.96
C ARG A 38 16.96 -7.69 -0.49
N HIS A 39 17.66 -6.87 0.29
CA HIS A 39 17.62 -7.02 1.74
C HIS A 39 16.25 -6.65 2.28
N ALA A 40 15.64 -7.57 3.03
CA ALA A 40 14.36 -7.37 3.66
C ALA A 40 14.40 -7.89 5.10
N GLU A 41 13.74 -7.18 6.01
CA GLU A 41 13.72 -7.53 7.43
C GLU A 41 12.40 -7.15 8.11
N TRP A 42 12.06 -7.90 9.16
CA TRP A 42 11.04 -7.51 10.10
C TRP A 42 11.64 -6.66 11.21
N VAL A 43 11.02 -5.51 11.47
CA VAL A 43 11.45 -4.59 12.53
C VAL A 43 10.32 -4.35 13.51
N LYS A 44 10.69 -4.08 14.76
CA LYS A 44 9.78 -3.67 15.82
C LYS A 44 9.94 -2.16 16.02
N ILE A 45 8.87 -1.42 15.77
CA ILE A 45 8.86 0.05 15.79
C ILE A 45 8.07 0.53 16.99
N ALA A 46 8.66 1.37 17.85
CA ALA A 46 7.93 2.02 18.92
C ALA A 46 6.86 2.97 18.35
N TRP A 47 5.64 2.93 18.90
CA TRP A 47 4.55 3.82 18.50
C TRP A 47 4.90 5.30 18.66
N GLU A 48 5.53 5.61 19.78
CA GLU A 48 6.05 6.94 20.10
C GLU A 48 7.48 6.79 20.65
N PRO A 49 8.32 7.84 20.55
CA PRO A 49 9.64 7.81 21.17
C PRO A 49 9.55 7.48 22.66
N GLY A 50 10.26 6.44 23.08
CA GLY A 50 10.25 5.97 24.47
C GLY A 50 9.06 5.09 24.87
N SER A 51 8.10 4.83 23.97
CA SER A 51 6.98 3.92 24.23
C SER A 51 7.46 2.48 24.33
N LYS A 52 6.86 1.72 25.29
CA LYS A 52 6.99 0.26 25.35
C LYS A 52 6.11 -0.44 24.32
N ASP A 53 5.03 0.21 23.89
CA ASP A 53 4.16 -0.28 22.83
C ASP A 53 4.84 -0.14 21.48
N SER A 54 4.65 -1.11 20.63
CA SER A 54 5.29 -1.19 19.32
C SER A 54 4.40 -1.88 18.29
N LEU A 55 4.62 -1.53 17.03
CA LEU A 55 4.08 -2.27 15.89
C LEU A 55 5.20 -3.02 15.18
N MET A 56 4.82 -4.09 14.49
CA MET A 56 5.72 -4.76 13.55
C MET A 56 5.68 -4.08 12.19
N ALA A 57 6.79 -4.06 11.48
CA ALA A 57 6.83 -3.62 10.10
C ALA A 57 7.80 -4.48 9.29
N PHE A 58 7.53 -4.60 7.99
CA PHE A 58 8.43 -5.23 7.02
C PHE A 58 9.13 -4.13 6.23
N VAL A 59 10.44 -4.13 6.22
CA VAL A 59 11.27 -3.14 5.53
C VAL A 59 12.02 -3.82 4.41
N VAL A 60 12.04 -3.19 3.23
CA VAL A 60 12.82 -3.67 2.08
C VAL A 60 13.67 -2.52 1.54
N TYR A 61 14.94 -2.79 1.33
CA TYR A 61 15.89 -1.82 0.80
C TYR A 61 16.17 -2.10 -0.68
N PRO A 62 16.34 -1.07 -1.53
CA PRO A 62 16.74 -1.27 -2.91
C PRO A 62 18.13 -1.92 -2.97
N ALA A 63 18.37 -2.74 -4.01
CA ALA A 63 19.63 -3.47 -4.17
C ALA A 63 20.85 -2.55 -4.30
N THR A 64 20.66 -1.35 -4.83
CA THR A 64 21.70 -0.33 -4.97
C THR A 64 21.20 1.00 -4.45
N SER A 65 21.96 1.63 -3.57
CA SER A 65 21.71 2.98 -3.09
C SER A 65 23.05 3.66 -2.85
N ASN A 66 23.37 4.65 -3.67
CA ASN A 66 24.60 5.46 -3.53
C ASN A 66 24.36 6.78 -2.80
N ALA A 67 23.12 7.03 -2.36
CA ALA A 67 22.69 8.27 -1.71
C ALA A 67 21.52 7.99 -0.78
N LYS A 68 21.10 9.02 -0.02
CA LYS A 68 19.88 8.94 0.78
C LYS A 68 18.67 8.65 -0.11
N THR A 69 18.01 7.53 0.14
CA THR A 69 16.92 7.02 -0.68
C THR A 69 15.56 7.46 -0.11
N PRO A 70 14.66 8.01 -0.92
CA PRO A 70 13.30 8.34 -0.50
C PRO A 70 12.50 7.11 -0.04
N VAL A 71 11.57 7.35 0.85
CA VAL A 71 10.79 6.31 1.53
C VAL A 71 9.38 6.22 0.97
N VAL A 72 8.87 4.99 0.87
CA VAL A 72 7.47 4.72 0.58
C VAL A 72 6.90 3.83 1.70
N ILE A 73 5.85 4.33 2.35
CA ILE A 73 5.09 3.53 3.32
C ILE A 73 3.99 2.79 2.58
N VAL A 74 3.95 1.46 2.73
CA VAL A 74 3.01 0.56 2.04
C VAL A 74 1.95 0.08 3.02
N VAL A 75 0.70 0.55 2.88
CA VAL A 75 -0.39 0.25 3.82
C VAL A 75 -1.23 -0.91 3.29
N HIS A 76 -1.30 -1.97 4.08
CA HIS A 76 -1.95 -3.23 3.75
C HIS A 76 -3.49 -3.14 3.65
N GLU A 77 -4.09 -4.18 3.08
CA GLU A 77 -5.54 -4.43 3.04
C GLU A 77 -6.08 -4.87 4.41
N ILE A 78 -7.35 -5.27 4.45
CA ILE A 78 -8.00 -5.80 5.68
C ILE A 78 -7.31 -7.05 6.23
N PHE A 79 -6.61 -7.82 5.40
CA PHE A 79 -5.99 -9.11 5.76
C PHE A 79 -4.70 -8.98 6.58
N GLY A 80 -4.26 -7.76 6.87
CA GLY A 80 -2.98 -7.48 7.52
C GLY A 80 -1.82 -7.47 6.53
N LEU A 81 -0.61 -7.52 7.04
CA LEU A 81 0.61 -7.50 6.24
C LEU A 81 0.89 -8.87 5.60
N SER A 82 0.01 -9.24 4.66
CA SER A 82 0.06 -10.51 3.93
C SER A 82 1.32 -10.66 3.07
N THR A 83 1.56 -11.87 2.57
CA THR A 83 2.65 -12.16 1.63
C THR A 83 2.56 -11.28 0.39
N TRP A 84 1.35 -11.02 -0.11
CA TRP A 84 1.14 -10.14 -1.25
C TRP A 84 1.62 -8.70 -0.96
N VAL A 85 1.24 -8.10 0.15
CA VAL A 85 1.66 -6.72 0.50
C VAL A 85 3.16 -6.64 0.68
N ARG A 86 3.80 -7.66 1.25
CA ARG A 86 5.27 -7.75 1.33
C ARG A 86 5.92 -7.85 -0.06
N GLY A 87 5.29 -8.57 -0.99
CA GLY A 87 5.70 -8.61 -2.39
C GLY A 87 5.56 -7.26 -3.10
N VAL A 88 4.53 -6.48 -2.77
CA VAL A 88 4.40 -5.09 -3.24
C VAL A 88 5.50 -4.21 -2.65
N ALA A 89 5.82 -4.34 -1.36
CA ALA A 89 6.93 -3.61 -0.75
C ALA A 89 8.27 -3.95 -1.41
N ASP A 90 8.49 -5.21 -1.75
CA ASP A 90 9.66 -5.66 -2.50
C ASP A 90 9.71 -5.03 -3.90
N GLN A 91 8.57 -4.90 -4.61
CA GLN A 91 8.51 -4.21 -5.90
C GLN A 91 8.79 -2.71 -5.77
N VAL A 92 8.27 -2.05 -4.74
CA VAL A 92 8.60 -0.64 -4.44
C VAL A 92 10.11 -0.46 -4.26
N ALA A 93 10.77 -1.40 -3.60
CA ALA A 93 12.21 -1.38 -3.44
C ALA A 93 12.95 -1.69 -4.76
N ALA A 94 12.38 -2.54 -5.63
CA ALA A 94 12.89 -2.75 -6.99
C ALA A 94 12.86 -1.46 -7.84
N ASP A 95 11.85 -0.60 -7.61
CA ASP A 95 11.69 0.68 -8.29
C ASP A 95 12.55 1.81 -7.70
N GLY A 96 13.41 1.50 -6.71
CA GLY A 96 14.45 2.39 -6.19
C GLY A 96 14.09 3.17 -4.93
N PHE A 97 13.10 2.75 -4.16
CA PHE A 97 12.70 3.37 -2.89
C PHE A 97 13.04 2.46 -1.71
N ILE A 98 13.18 3.02 -0.51
CA ILE A 98 13.08 2.21 0.71
C ILE A 98 11.59 1.99 0.97
N ALA A 99 11.15 0.73 1.00
CA ALA A 99 9.77 0.38 1.29
C ALA A 99 9.61 -0.01 2.76
N VAL A 100 8.62 0.55 3.43
CA VAL A 100 8.24 0.17 4.80
C VAL A 100 6.77 -0.16 4.83
N ALA A 101 6.44 -1.39 5.17
CA ALA A 101 5.08 -1.86 5.32
C ALA A 101 4.76 -2.07 6.81
N PRO A 102 4.12 -1.09 7.49
CA PRO A 102 3.69 -1.27 8.87
C PRO A 102 2.55 -2.29 8.96
N ASP A 103 2.66 -3.21 9.90
CA ASP A 103 1.58 -4.14 10.24
C ASP A 103 0.64 -3.50 11.26
N LEU A 104 -0.32 -2.75 10.76
CA LEU A 104 -1.29 -2.00 11.58
C LEU A 104 -2.23 -2.92 12.39
N LEU A 105 -2.22 -4.23 12.12
CA LEU A 105 -2.95 -5.22 12.89
C LEU A 105 -2.10 -5.93 13.94
N SER A 106 -0.77 -5.72 13.94
CA SER A 106 0.15 -6.47 14.82
C SER A 106 -0.18 -6.31 16.31
N ARG A 107 -0.67 -5.15 16.73
CA ARG A 107 -1.09 -4.91 18.12
C ARG A 107 -2.32 -5.72 18.49
N VAL A 108 -3.39 -5.64 17.70
CA VAL A 108 -4.65 -6.36 17.96
C VAL A 108 -4.54 -7.86 17.74
N ARG A 109 -3.53 -8.31 16.98
CA ARG A 109 -3.20 -9.74 16.80
C ARG A 109 -2.25 -10.28 17.86
N GLY A 110 -1.56 -9.43 18.60
CA GLY A 110 -0.50 -9.83 19.51
C GLY A 110 0.79 -10.29 18.82
N GLY A 111 0.99 -9.96 17.54
CA GLY A 111 2.17 -10.34 16.76
C GLY A 111 2.07 -10.02 15.27
N PRO A 112 3.12 -10.32 14.48
CA PRO A 112 3.14 -9.99 13.04
C PRO A 112 2.09 -10.80 12.25
N SER A 113 1.60 -10.21 11.17
CA SER A 113 0.67 -10.83 10.22
C SER A 113 1.41 -11.82 9.29
N THR A 114 1.92 -12.91 9.84
CA THR A 114 2.65 -13.94 9.10
C THR A 114 1.73 -14.94 8.40
N VAL A 115 0.49 -15.06 8.88
CA VAL A 115 -0.55 -15.89 8.30
C VAL A 115 -1.71 -15.02 7.87
N GLU A 116 -2.18 -15.22 6.66
CA GLU A 116 -3.33 -14.49 6.11
C GLU A 116 -4.61 -14.80 6.89
N LEU A 117 -5.39 -13.77 7.18
CA LEU A 117 -6.65 -13.91 7.89
C LEU A 117 -7.77 -14.28 6.93
N SER A 118 -8.74 -15.08 7.39
CA SER A 118 -10.02 -15.19 6.67
C SER A 118 -10.71 -13.83 6.60
N GLY A 119 -11.54 -13.62 5.59
CA GLY A 119 -12.26 -12.35 5.40
C GLY A 119 -13.07 -11.92 6.62
N ASP A 120 -13.70 -12.86 7.34
CA ASP A 120 -14.51 -12.56 8.53
C ASP A 120 -13.65 -12.19 9.74
N SER A 121 -12.55 -12.91 9.96
CA SER A 121 -11.58 -12.58 11.01
C SER A 121 -10.93 -11.22 10.74
N ALA A 122 -10.58 -10.94 9.49
CA ALA A 122 -10.02 -9.67 9.07
C ALA A 122 -10.98 -8.51 9.35
N ARG A 123 -12.26 -8.64 8.97
CA ARG A 123 -13.29 -7.62 9.23
C ARG A 123 -13.48 -7.32 10.71
N LYS A 124 -13.43 -8.35 11.57
CA LYS A 124 -13.52 -8.15 13.02
C LYS A 124 -12.31 -7.38 13.56
N LEU A 125 -11.11 -7.74 13.12
CA LEU A 125 -9.88 -7.12 13.63
C LEU A 125 -9.76 -5.65 13.19
N ILE A 126 -10.07 -5.30 11.95
CA ILE A 126 -9.96 -3.92 11.49
C ILE A 126 -10.93 -2.97 12.20
N GLN A 127 -12.04 -3.47 12.75
CA GLN A 127 -12.96 -2.67 13.57
C GLN A 127 -12.32 -2.20 14.88
N GLY A 128 -11.33 -2.93 15.38
CA GLY A 128 -10.56 -2.58 16.57
C GLY A 128 -9.43 -1.57 16.32
N VAL A 129 -9.23 -1.13 15.07
CA VAL A 129 -8.15 -0.20 14.70
C VAL A 129 -8.78 1.08 14.11
N ASP A 130 -8.90 2.09 14.93
CA ASP A 130 -9.49 3.36 14.50
C ASP A 130 -8.58 4.19 13.58
N ALA A 131 -9.11 5.29 13.04
CA ALA A 131 -8.37 6.14 12.11
C ALA A 131 -7.16 6.82 12.77
N ALA A 132 -7.25 7.17 14.04
CA ALA A 132 -6.15 7.81 14.76
C ALA A 132 -5.01 6.81 14.98
N GLU A 133 -5.32 5.58 15.34
CA GLU A 133 -4.34 4.50 15.49
C GLU A 133 -3.63 4.20 14.16
N ARG A 134 -4.38 4.10 13.06
CA ARG A 134 -3.78 3.91 11.73
C ARG A 134 -2.81 5.03 11.36
N ASN A 135 -3.22 6.27 11.58
CA ASN A 135 -2.37 7.43 11.31
C ASN A 135 -1.11 7.43 12.19
N ARG A 136 -1.23 7.07 13.47
CA ARG A 136 -0.07 6.94 14.37
C ARG A 136 0.88 5.85 13.89
N GLY A 137 0.37 4.69 13.44
CA GLY A 137 1.20 3.60 12.92
C GLY A 137 1.99 4.01 11.67
N ILE A 138 1.36 4.70 10.72
CA ILE A 138 2.07 5.26 9.55
C ILE A 138 3.11 6.28 9.99
N THR A 139 2.76 7.16 10.93
CA THR A 139 3.66 8.18 11.50
C THR A 139 4.87 7.54 12.19
N ALA A 140 4.65 6.50 12.98
CA ALA A 140 5.73 5.75 13.64
C ALA A 140 6.68 5.11 12.63
N ALA A 141 6.14 4.46 11.58
CA ALA A 141 6.92 3.87 10.50
C ALA A 141 7.75 4.91 9.74
N ALA A 142 7.13 6.03 9.38
CA ALA A 142 7.83 7.13 8.69
C ALA A 142 8.94 7.73 9.56
N ARG A 143 8.69 7.98 10.83
CA ARG A 143 9.69 8.49 11.78
C ARG A 143 10.87 7.53 11.93
N TYR A 144 10.58 6.24 12.11
CA TYR A 144 11.59 5.20 12.27
C TYR A 144 12.54 5.15 11.08
N ILE A 145 11.99 5.05 9.88
CA ILE A 145 12.81 4.86 8.69
C ILE A 145 13.55 6.13 8.26
N MET A 146 12.93 7.31 8.39
CA MET A 146 13.61 8.58 8.09
C MET A 146 14.76 8.89 9.05
N ALA A 147 14.83 8.26 10.22
CA ALA A 147 15.96 8.34 11.12
C ALA A 147 17.15 7.46 10.70
N GLN A 148 16.96 6.54 9.76
CA GLN A 148 18.06 5.69 9.27
C GLN A 148 19.01 6.47 8.36
N PRO A 149 20.32 6.21 8.43
CA PRO A 149 21.31 6.93 7.62
C PRO A 149 21.12 6.83 6.12
N SER A 150 20.55 5.71 5.64
CA SER A 150 20.27 5.43 4.22
C SER A 150 19.03 6.16 3.69
N ALA A 151 18.15 6.66 4.58
CA ALA A 151 16.89 7.26 4.18
C ALA A 151 16.99 8.76 3.93
N ALA A 152 16.32 9.24 2.89
CA ALA A 152 16.06 10.67 2.72
C ALA A 152 14.97 11.14 3.68
N PRO A 153 14.96 12.41 4.13
CA PRO A 153 13.96 12.94 5.04
C PRO A 153 12.64 13.29 4.29
N ARG A 154 12.20 12.41 3.41
CA ARG A 154 10.96 12.57 2.64
C ARG A 154 10.34 11.22 2.35
N TYR A 155 9.01 11.17 2.38
CA TYR A 155 8.26 9.94 2.14
C TYR A 155 6.91 10.18 1.49
N ALA A 156 6.40 9.12 0.86
CA ALA A 156 5.03 9.04 0.35
C ALA A 156 4.33 7.81 0.96
N VAL A 157 3.01 7.76 0.83
CA VAL A 157 2.20 6.64 1.31
C VAL A 157 1.44 6.04 0.15
N ILE A 158 1.50 4.73 -0.01
CA ILE A 158 0.62 3.98 -0.90
C ILE A 158 -0.20 3.00 -0.06
N GLY A 159 -1.46 2.78 -0.41
CA GLY A 159 -2.30 1.86 0.34
C GLY A 159 -3.40 1.23 -0.50
N TYR A 160 -3.86 0.07 -0.08
CA TYR A 160 -4.74 -0.81 -0.81
C TYR A 160 -6.02 -1.09 -0.02
N CYS A 161 -7.21 -0.97 -0.64
CA CYS A 161 -8.49 -1.26 -0.01
C CYS A 161 -8.69 -0.41 1.27
N TRP A 162 -8.75 -1.03 2.43
CA TRP A 162 -8.73 -0.36 3.74
C TRP A 162 -7.50 0.55 3.90
N GLY A 163 -6.33 0.08 3.45
CA GLY A 163 -5.10 0.89 3.38
C GLY A 163 -5.22 2.06 2.41
N GLY A 164 -5.96 1.92 1.31
CA GLY A 164 -6.28 3.02 0.41
C GLY A 164 -7.09 4.12 1.09
N SER A 165 -8.13 3.75 1.84
CA SER A 165 -8.89 4.70 2.66
C SER A 165 -8.04 5.29 3.79
N THR A 166 -7.12 4.51 4.36
CA THR A 166 -6.15 5.00 5.35
C THR A 166 -5.18 6.02 4.74
N THR A 167 -4.75 5.83 3.49
CA THR A 167 -3.92 6.79 2.76
C THR A 167 -4.63 8.13 2.56
N TRP A 168 -5.93 8.12 2.24
CA TRP A 168 -6.75 9.33 2.21
C TRP A 168 -6.77 10.04 3.56
N GLN A 169 -7.05 9.32 4.64
CA GLN A 169 -7.12 9.87 6.00
C GLN A 169 -5.78 10.46 6.44
N TYR A 170 -4.69 9.77 6.11
CA TYR A 170 -3.35 10.26 6.40
C TYR A 170 -3.03 11.55 5.63
N THR A 171 -3.39 11.62 4.35
CA THR A 171 -3.21 12.81 3.51
C THR A 171 -4.04 13.98 4.00
N ILE A 172 -5.28 13.73 4.43
CA ILE A 172 -6.18 14.73 5.05
C ILE A 172 -5.58 15.29 6.34
N ASN A 173 -4.89 14.48 7.12
CA ASN A 173 -4.27 14.88 8.38
C ASN A 173 -2.87 15.51 8.21
N GLY A 174 -2.34 15.56 6.99
CA GLY A 174 -1.13 16.30 6.63
C GLY A 174 0.20 15.57 6.85
N GLY A 175 0.21 14.41 7.54
CA GLY A 175 1.42 13.64 7.81
C GLY A 175 2.48 14.35 8.65
N LEU A 176 3.68 13.78 8.70
CA LEU A 176 4.87 14.42 9.28
C LEU A 176 5.57 15.36 8.29
N PRO A 177 6.45 16.26 8.75
CA PRO A 177 7.40 16.93 7.86
C PRO A 177 8.12 15.90 6.97
N GLY A 178 8.19 16.19 5.66
CA GLY A 178 8.71 15.26 4.66
C GLY A 178 7.63 14.45 3.93
N PHE A 179 6.37 14.45 4.38
CA PHE A 179 5.27 13.84 3.65
C PHE A 179 5.05 14.53 2.31
N SER A 180 5.08 13.76 1.22
CA SER A 180 5.10 14.29 -0.16
C SER A 180 3.85 13.95 -0.96
N GLY A 181 3.01 13.04 -0.50
CA GLY A 181 1.75 12.69 -1.16
C GLY A 181 1.34 11.24 -0.98
N GLY A 182 0.15 10.90 -1.47
CA GLY A 182 -0.45 9.58 -1.31
C GLY A 182 -0.96 8.96 -2.61
N VAL A 183 -0.92 7.63 -2.70
CA VAL A 183 -1.61 6.85 -3.74
C VAL A 183 -2.57 5.87 -3.08
N ALA A 184 -3.85 6.06 -3.32
CA ALA A 184 -4.91 5.21 -2.79
C ALA A 184 -5.42 4.27 -3.89
N TYR A 185 -5.21 2.97 -3.71
CA TYR A 185 -5.81 1.96 -4.55
C TYR A 185 -7.17 1.54 -3.96
N TYR A 186 -8.22 1.64 -4.75
CA TYR A 186 -9.59 1.22 -4.44
C TYR A 186 -10.04 1.50 -2.99
N GLY A 187 -9.71 2.68 -2.49
CA GLY A 187 -10.10 3.19 -1.19
C GLY A 187 -10.70 4.59 -1.29
N LEU A 188 -11.74 4.89 -0.51
CA LEU A 188 -12.42 6.19 -0.50
C LEU A 188 -11.93 7.09 0.64
N PRO A 189 -12.02 8.43 0.47
CA PRO A 189 -11.87 9.37 1.58
C PRO A 189 -12.99 9.23 2.61
N TYR A 190 -13.06 10.13 3.59
CA TYR A 190 -14.25 10.22 4.45
C TYR A 190 -15.48 10.56 3.62
N MET A 191 -16.55 9.81 3.86
CA MET A 191 -17.82 9.95 3.16
C MET A 191 -18.94 10.29 4.15
N ASN A 192 -19.89 11.11 3.72
CA ASN A 192 -21.16 11.37 4.37
C ASN A 192 -22.25 10.62 3.56
N GLY A 193 -22.49 9.36 3.89
CA GLY A 193 -23.28 8.47 3.03
C GLY A 193 -22.61 8.26 1.67
N ALA A 194 -23.28 8.63 0.58
CA ALA A 194 -22.75 8.51 -0.79
C ALA A 194 -21.90 9.72 -1.23
N VAL A 195 -21.84 10.79 -0.44
CA VAL A 195 -21.19 12.05 -0.82
C VAL A 195 -19.85 12.19 -0.07
N PRO A 196 -18.76 12.62 -0.73
CA PRO A 196 -17.48 12.85 -0.04
C PRO A 196 -17.60 14.00 0.97
N ASN A 197 -16.96 13.82 2.11
CA ASN A 197 -16.90 14.86 3.15
C ASN A 197 -15.98 15.99 2.70
N ARG A 198 -16.55 17.09 2.18
CA ARG A 198 -15.83 18.22 1.59
C ARG A 198 -14.93 18.93 2.59
N ASP A 199 -15.34 19.06 3.85
CA ASP A 199 -14.55 19.74 4.88
C ASP A 199 -13.26 18.98 5.18
N SER A 200 -13.31 17.64 5.16
CA SER A 200 -12.11 16.83 5.27
C SER A 200 -11.21 16.97 4.05
N LEU A 201 -11.77 16.93 2.83
CA LEU A 201 -11.02 17.09 1.60
C LEU A 201 -10.36 18.48 1.48
N ALA A 202 -11.01 19.52 1.99
CA ALA A 202 -10.47 20.88 1.99
C ALA A 202 -9.14 20.99 2.75
N ARG A 203 -8.88 20.12 3.74
CA ARG A 203 -7.63 20.09 4.51
C ARG A 203 -6.43 19.50 3.75
N ILE A 204 -6.65 18.83 2.63
CA ILE A 204 -5.57 18.22 1.84
C ILE A 204 -4.66 19.31 1.27
N THR A 205 -3.36 19.20 1.56
CA THR A 205 -2.31 20.10 1.08
C THR A 205 -1.27 19.41 0.21
N LYS A 206 -1.30 18.08 0.14
CA LYS A 206 -0.35 17.26 -0.64
C LYS A 206 -1.05 16.55 -1.78
N PRO A 207 -0.37 16.25 -2.88
CA PRO A 207 -0.94 15.50 -4.00
C PRO A 207 -1.47 14.14 -3.55
N ILE A 208 -2.58 13.71 -4.14
CA ILE A 208 -3.12 12.36 -3.95
C ILE A 208 -3.64 11.81 -5.29
N MET A 209 -3.39 10.52 -5.51
CA MET A 209 -3.91 9.77 -6.65
C MET A 209 -4.85 8.67 -6.18
N LEU A 210 -5.99 8.51 -6.86
CA LEU A 210 -6.94 7.42 -6.64
C LEU A 210 -6.98 6.52 -7.86
N LEU A 211 -6.68 5.25 -7.69
CA LEU A 211 -6.70 4.22 -8.73
C LEU A 211 -7.73 3.15 -8.36
N SER A 212 -8.75 2.98 -9.18
CA SER A 212 -9.87 2.09 -8.88
C SER A 212 -10.31 1.28 -10.09
N GLY A 213 -10.96 0.14 -9.85
CA GLY A 213 -11.61 -0.63 -10.88
C GLY A 213 -13.07 -0.23 -11.05
N ALA A 214 -13.54 -0.04 -12.29
CA ALA A 214 -14.90 0.36 -12.59
C ALA A 214 -15.94 -0.74 -12.27
N ALA A 215 -15.52 -2.00 -12.19
CA ALA A 215 -16.36 -3.11 -11.74
C ALA A 215 -16.48 -3.20 -10.20
N ASP A 216 -15.72 -2.38 -9.43
CA ASP A 216 -15.98 -2.16 -8.00
C ASP A 216 -17.17 -1.20 -7.86
N ALA A 217 -18.37 -1.75 -7.73
CA ALA A 217 -19.61 -0.95 -7.70
C ALA A 217 -19.58 0.14 -6.62
N ARG A 218 -19.00 -0.12 -5.45
CA ARG A 218 -18.95 0.83 -4.33
C ARG A 218 -18.00 2.01 -4.61
N ILE A 219 -16.80 1.72 -5.06
CA ILE A 219 -15.79 2.76 -5.34
C ILE A 219 -16.13 3.47 -6.65
N GLY A 220 -16.48 2.73 -7.70
CA GLY A 220 -16.83 3.27 -9.01
C GLY A 220 -18.00 4.26 -8.95
N ALA A 221 -19.04 3.97 -8.15
CA ALA A 221 -20.18 4.87 -7.97
C ALA A 221 -19.78 6.17 -7.21
N ALA A 222 -18.81 6.11 -6.31
CA ALA A 222 -18.39 7.25 -5.51
C ALA A 222 -17.38 8.17 -6.23
N MET A 223 -16.60 7.64 -7.18
CA MET A 223 -15.53 8.39 -7.83
C MET A 223 -15.96 9.71 -8.49
N PRO A 224 -17.06 9.79 -9.25
CA PRO A 224 -17.47 11.08 -9.86
C PRO A 224 -17.69 12.18 -8.82
N GLY A 225 -18.23 11.84 -7.65
CA GLY A 225 -18.40 12.76 -6.53
C GLY A 225 -17.07 13.21 -5.93
N VAL A 226 -16.12 12.29 -5.76
CA VAL A 226 -14.76 12.60 -5.28
C VAL A 226 -14.03 13.49 -6.28
N ASP A 227 -14.06 13.16 -7.58
CA ASP A 227 -13.43 13.94 -8.65
C ASP A 227 -13.96 15.37 -8.68
N SER A 228 -15.30 15.53 -8.64
CA SER A 228 -15.96 16.82 -8.60
C SER A 228 -15.56 17.64 -7.36
N ALA A 229 -15.55 17.01 -6.19
CA ALA A 229 -15.18 17.67 -4.95
C ALA A 229 -13.72 18.13 -4.96
N MET A 230 -12.77 17.25 -5.35
CA MET A 230 -11.35 17.58 -5.41
C MET A 230 -11.06 18.68 -6.42
N LYS A 231 -11.67 18.62 -7.61
CA LYS A 231 -11.57 19.64 -8.63
C LYS A 231 -12.09 21.00 -8.14
N SER A 232 -13.29 21.03 -7.55
CA SER A 232 -13.89 22.28 -7.06
C SER A 232 -13.13 22.90 -5.88
N LEU A 233 -12.39 22.10 -5.11
CA LEU A 233 -11.51 22.54 -4.04
C LEU A 233 -10.10 22.91 -4.53
N GLY A 234 -9.82 22.80 -5.83
CA GLY A 234 -8.51 23.12 -6.42
C GLY A 234 -7.37 22.22 -5.90
N LYS A 235 -7.68 20.95 -5.55
CA LYS A 235 -6.68 20.03 -4.97
C LYS A 235 -5.83 19.38 -6.06
N SER A 236 -4.55 19.14 -5.77
CA SER A 236 -3.68 18.32 -6.61
C SER A 236 -4.12 16.85 -6.52
N TYR A 237 -4.90 16.43 -7.50
CA TYR A 237 -5.58 15.13 -7.49
C TYR A 237 -5.63 14.53 -8.88
N LEU A 238 -5.46 13.21 -8.96
CA LEU A 238 -5.71 12.40 -10.15
C LEU A 238 -6.55 11.18 -9.76
N GLY A 239 -7.75 11.05 -10.35
CA GLY A 239 -8.59 9.86 -10.24
C GLY A 239 -8.59 9.08 -11.55
N ILE A 240 -8.38 7.75 -11.48
CA ILE A 240 -8.49 6.86 -12.64
C ILE A 240 -9.35 5.65 -12.26
N ASN A 241 -10.37 5.41 -13.08
CA ASN A 241 -11.29 4.30 -12.91
C ASN A 241 -11.15 3.33 -14.10
N TYR A 242 -10.55 2.18 -13.88
CA TYR A 242 -10.17 1.22 -14.94
C TYR A 242 -11.37 0.37 -15.37
N PRO A 243 -11.79 0.43 -16.66
CA PRO A 243 -12.92 -0.33 -17.16
C PRO A 243 -12.74 -1.84 -16.92
N GLY A 244 -13.79 -2.51 -16.43
CA GLY A 244 -13.83 -3.97 -16.19
C GLY A 244 -12.98 -4.48 -15.03
N ALA A 245 -12.05 -3.66 -14.52
CA ALA A 245 -11.23 -4.08 -13.39
C ALA A 245 -12.05 -4.08 -12.09
N ILE A 246 -11.75 -5.03 -11.21
CA ILE A 246 -12.47 -5.25 -9.96
C ILE A 246 -11.79 -4.57 -8.75
N HIS A 247 -12.45 -4.64 -7.58
CA HIS A 247 -11.78 -4.33 -6.31
C HIS A 247 -10.58 -5.23 -6.10
N GLY A 248 -9.41 -4.66 -5.78
CA GLY A 248 -8.18 -5.46 -5.61
C GLY A 248 -7.54 -5.95 -6.91
N PHE A 249 -7.79 -5.28 -8.04
CA PHE A 249 -7.29 -5.70 -9.37
C PHE A 249 -5.78 -5.95 -9.40
N LEU A 250 -5.00 -5.21 -8.63
CA LEU A 250 -3.54 -5.38 -8.58
C LEU A 250 -3.16 -6.75 -7.97
N ARG A 251 -3.89 -7.18 -6.95
CA ARG A 251 -3.70 -8.48 -6.31
C ARG A 251 -4.23 -9.63 -7.15
N ALA A 252 -5.33 -9.40 -7.88
CA ALA A 252 -6.07 -10.40 -8.63
C ALA A 252 -5.73 -10.45 -10.13
N GLN A 253 -4.64 -9.84 -10.56
CA GLN A 253 -4.29 -9.64 -11.98
C GLN A 253 -4.15 -10.93 -12.79
N ASP A 254 -3.94 -12.09 -12.16
CA ASP A 254 -3.82 -13.40 -12.81
C ASP A 254 -4.62 -14.49 -12.09
N ASP A 255 -5.57 -14.12 -11.23
CA ASP A 255 -6.39 -15.07 -10.49
C ASP A 255 -7.47 -15.70 -11.38
N SER A 256 -7.11 -16.81 -12.01
CA SER A 256 -8.02 -17.60 -12.86
C SER A 256 -9.03 -18.43 -12.06
N THR A 257 -8.87 -18.52 -10.74
CA THR A 257 -9.75 -19.36 -9.91
C THR A 257 -10.99 -18.63 -9.43
N ALA A 258 -10.89 -17.31 -9.27
CA ALA A 258 -11.94 -16.46 -8.72
C ALA A 258 -12.61 -15.55 -9.77
N HIS A 259 -12.03 -15.42 -10.98
CA HIS A 259 -12.46 -14.46 -11.98
C HIS A 259 -12.51 -15.06 -13.38
N ASN A 260 -13.47 -14.61 -14.20
CA ASN A 260 -13.54 -15.01 -15.60
C ASN A 260 -12.39 -14.36 -16.42
N PRO A 261 -12.10 -14.87 -17.65
CA PRO A 261 -10.99 -14.38 -18.47
C PRO A 261 -11.04 -12.87 -18.78
N GLU A 262 -12.24 -12.31 -18.95
CA GLU A 262 -12.41 -10.88 -19.24
C GLU A 262 -12.00 -10.02 -18.04
N GLN A 263 -12.40 -10.40 -16.83
CA GLN A 263 -11.99 -9.72 -15.59
C GLN A 263 -10.50 -9.84 -15.32
N GLN A 264 -9.92 -11.03 -15.58
CA GLN A 264 -8.47 -11.21 -15.46
C GLN A 264 -7.72 -10.29 -16.41
N GLN A 265 -8.15 -10.23 -17.67
CA GLN A 265 -7.55 -9.35 -18.67
C GLN A 265 -7.71 -7.87 -18.27
N ALA A 266 -8.88 -7.46 -17.80
CA ALA A 266 -9.11 -6.09 -17.32
C ALA A 266 -8.22 -5.75 -16.11
N ASN A 267 -8.08 -6.66 -15.15
CA ASN A 267 -7.21 -6.49 -13.99
C ASN A 267 -5.74 -6.34 -14.40
N LEU A 268 -5.26 -7.16 -15.35
CA LEU A 268 -3.89 -7.08 -15.85
C LEU A 268 -3.64 -5.78 -16.62
N VAL A 269 -4.57 -5.36 -17.47
CA VAL A 269 -4.49 -4.08 -18.20
C VAL A 269 -4.45 -2.90 -17.20
N ALA A 270 -5.33 -2.92 -16.21
CA ALA A 270 -5.34 -1.92 -15.15
C ALA A 270 -4.00 -1.88 -14.37
N THR A 271 -3.44 -3.05 -14.03
CA THR A 271 -2.16 -3.14 -13.33
C THR A 271 -1.01 -2.58 -14.16
N LYS A 272 -0.96 -2.89 -15.46
CA LYS A 272 0.08 -2.42 -16.39
C LYS A 272 0.07 -0.89 -16.58
N ASP A 273 -1.06 -0.23 -16.39
CA ASP A 273 -1.15 1.23 -16.44
C ASP A 273 -0.99 1.86 -15.03
N ALA A 274 -1.63 1.28 -14.01
CA ALA A 274 -1.65 1.84 -12.67
C ALA A 274 -0.25 1.86 -12.00
N TRP A 275 0.53 0.79 -12.17
CA TRP A 275 1.83 0.71 -11.51
C TRP A 275 2.86 1.72 -12.04
N PRO A 276 3.10 1.85 -13.34
CA PRO A 276 3.97 2.90 -13.88
C PRO A 276 3.54 4.31 -13.47
N ARG A 277 2.24 4.59 -13.41
CA ARG A 277 1.73 5.88 -12.89
C ARG A 277 2.04 6.08 -11.42
N THR A 278 1.92 5.03 -10.63
CA THR A 278 2.32 5.06 -9.21
C THR A 278 3.80 5.39 -9.06
N VAL A 279 4.66 4.71 -9.80
CA VAL A 279 6.11 4.97 -9.77
C VAL A 279 6.43 6.39 -10.25
N ALA A 280 5.79 6.87 -11.31
CA ALA A 280 5.95 8.23 -11.79
C ALA A 280 5.49 9.28 -10.77
N PHE A 281 4.33 9.07 -10.13
CA PHE A 281 3.83 9.91 -9.05
C PHE A 281 4.83 9.97 -7.87
N LEU A 282 5.33 8.82 -7.44
CA LEU A 282 6.31 8.72 -6.37
C LEU A 282 7.60 9.45 -6.73
N LYS A 283 8.16 9.21 -7.91
CA LYS A 283 9.38 9.89 -8.37
C LYS A 283 9.23 11.39 -8.39
N THR A 284 8.15 11.88 -9.00
CA THR A 284 7.87 13.33 -9.11
C THR A 284 7.77 13.98 -7.73
N ASN A 285 6.96 13.42 -6.83
CA ASN A 285 6.68 14.05 -5.54
C ASN A 285 7.81 13.85 -4.50
N LEU A 286 8.60 12.80 -4.66
CA LEU A 286 9.78 12.53 -3.84
C LEU A 286 11.06 13.17 -4.42
N GLY A 287 10.99 13.82 -5.57
CA GLY A 287 12.13 14.50 -6.20
C GLY A 287 13.23 13.53 -6.64
N VAL A 288 12.84 12.36 -7.17
CA VAL A 288 13.75 11.38 -7.78
C VAL A 288 13.80 11.67 -9.28
N LYS A 289 15.02 11.77 -9.81
CA LYS A 289 15.26 11.96 -11.26
C LYS A 289 15.20 10.64 -12.01
#